data_a46b19c2a5ce48b9f6c117419982da25
#
_entry.id   a46b19c2a5ce48b9f6c117419982da25
#
_cell.length_a   1.000
_cell.length_b   1.000
_cell.length_c   1.000
_cell.angle_alpha   90.00
_cell.angle_beta   90.00
_cell.angle_gamma   90.00
#
_symmetry.space_group_name_H-M   'P 1'
#
loop_
_entity.id
_entity.type
_entity.pdbx_description
1 polymer ?
#
loop_
_entity_poly.entity_id
_entity_poly.type
_entity_poly.pdbx_seq_one_letter_code
_entity_poly.pdbx_strand_id
1 'polypeptide(L)'
;MLYKNSLKLSLKTILFLFGFLLNAQSVFETSSPELEGFSKEKLEILNAEMHSFVDNNDISAIQTAIIRNGKLIHFDSYGNSDISEKDALESDDIFRIASMTKPIVSVALMMLYEEGKFKLNDPVYKYIPEFKNLTVKKRKKNKPVKNHVKIIDLLRHSAGLNFKGPDDYRKVIDLSLEEYTKESIKSPLKFEPGTTWWYSYATDICGYLIEVLSQEKLDIFLKSRIFDPLEMNDTFFELPNSKLDRLTTLYVVDENKELVSFDNKTNTPFKDKVILLNGSGGLLSTTDDYLKFSFMLLNNGLYKEKQIVKKETLDLMKEDHSLGLKYKKLAFGKKKGFGLGFEVVKEDGTKFGSKGTFGWGGMFGTYFRVDPKENMVFIYMTQSFETYKLKLADKFRALVYESIIK
;
A
#
# COMPACT_ATOMS: atom_id res chain seq x y z
N MET A 1 -6.38 -85.71 23.71
CA MET A 1 -5.63 -84.57 24.26
C MET A 1 -5.51 -83.58 23.16
N LEU A 2 -6.30 -82.53 23.24
CA LEU A 2 -6.48 -81.55 22.15
C LEU A 2 -5.78 -80.27 22.50
N TYR A 3 -4.81 -79.80 21.66
CA TYR A 3 -4.17 -78.50 21.72
C TYR A 3 -5.11 -77.49 21.07
N LYS A 4 -5.49 -76.44 21.82
CA LYS A 4 -6.16 -75.26 21.29
C LYS A 4 -5.14 -74.19 21.07
N ASN A 5 -4.80 -73.89 19.80
CA ASN A 5 -4.05 -72.71 19.41
C ASN A 5 -5.03 -71.53 19.27
N SER A 6 -4.87 -70.49 20.11
CA SER A 6 -5.58 -69.22 19.99
C SER A 6 -4.72 -68.23 19.16
N LEU A 7 -5.21 -67.94 17.95
CA LEU A 7 -4.67 -66.90 17.11
C LEU A 7 -5.07 -65.52 17.68
N LYS A 8 -4.11 -64.73 18.17
CA LYS A 8 -4.33 -63.34 18.51
C LYS A 8 -4.16 -62.50 17.25
N LEU A 9 -5.27 -62.01 16.71
CA LEU A 9 -5.29 -61.03 15.61
C LEU A 9 -4.99 -59.66 16.19
N SER A 10 -3.81 -59.11 15.88
CA SER A 10 -3.42 -57.75 16.24
C SER A 10 -4.02 -56.77 15.23
N LEU A 11 -5.03 -56.03 15.67
CA LEU A 11 -5.64 -54.94 14.89
C LEU A 11 -4.70 -53.73 14.95
N LYS A 12 -3.87 -53.51 13.93
CA LYS A 12 -3.13 -52.26 13.75
C LYS A 12 -4.08 -51.21 13.19
N THR A 13 -4.52 -50.30 14.05
CA THR A 13 -5.25 -49.08 13.65
C THR A 13 -4.30 -48.16 12.89
N ILE A 14 -4.45 -48.08 11.58
CA ILE A 14 -3.78 -47.13 10.74
C ILE A 14 -4.54 -45.82 10.91
N LEU A 15 -3.96 -44.89 11.71
CA LEU A 15 -4.40 -43.50 11.80
C LEU A 15 -3.95 -42.77 10.53
N PHE A 16 -4.86 -42.57 9.58
CA PHE A 16 -4.67 -41.64 8.47
C PHE A 16 -4.75 -40.21 9.03
N LEU A 17 -3.61 -39.61 9.29
CA LEU A 17 -3.50 -38.18 9.46
C LEU A 17 -3.76 -37.55 8.09
N PHE A 18 -4.99 -37.11 7.84
CA PHE A 18 -5.29 -36.10 6.83
C PHE A 18 -4.68 -34.79 7.33
N GLY A 19 -3.48 -34.50 6.89
CA GLY A 19 -2.93 -33.14 6.95
C GLY A 19 -3.83 -32.27 6.10
N PHE A 20 -4.70 -31.47 6.72
CA PHE A 20 -5.30 -30.33 6.07
C PHE A 20 -4.15 -29.37 5.76
N LEU A 21 -3.67 -29.39 4.52
CA LEU A 21 -2.98 -28.27 3.94
C LEU A 21 -4.01 -27.13 3.91
N LEU A 22 -3.98 -26.29 4.92
CA LEU A 22 -4.62 -24.99 4.89
C LEU A 22 -3.85 -24.15 3.85
N ASN A 23 -4.14 -24.35 2.58
CA ASN A 23 -3.85 -23.34 1.58
C ASN A 23 -4.59 -22.09 2.04
N ALA A 24 -3.89 -20.99 2.19
CA ALA A 24 -4.49 -19.68 2.44
C ALA A 24 -5.36 -19.34 1.22
N GLN A 25 -6.60 -19.79 1.25
CA GLN A 25 -7.56 -19.57 0.18
C GLN A 25 -8.01 -18.12 0.28
N SER A 26 -7.86 -17.35 -0.79
CA SER A 26 -8.37 -15.99 -0.86
C SER A 26 -9.80 -15.90 -0.34
N VAL A 27 -10.09 -14.88 0.44
CA VAL A 27 -11.44 -14.62 0.99
C VAL A 27 -12.45 -14.30 -0.12
N PHE A 28 -11.96 -13.96 -1.32
CA PHE A 28 -12.81 -13.65 -2.47
C PHE A 28 -13.25 -14.91 -3.19
N GLU A 29 -14.54 -14.98 -3.50
CA GLU A 29 -15.05 -16.00 -4.39
C GLU A 29 -14.38 -15.88 -5.77
N THR A 30 -13.89 -17.00 -6.29
CA THR A 30 -13.28 -17.06 -7.61
C THR A 30 -14.33 -17.18 -8.72
N SER A 31 -14.05 -16.59 -9.88
CA SER A 31 -14.87 -16.73 -11.10
C SER A 31 -13.97 -16.92 -12.32
N SER A 32 -14.50 -17.53 -13.38
CA SER A 32 -13.77 -17.54 -14.63
C SER A 32 -13.73 -16.11 -15.23
N PRO A 33 -12.59 -15.70 -15.79
CA PRO A 33 -12.45 -14.35 -16.38
C PRO A 33 -13.55 -14.01 -17.36
N GLU A 34 -13.97 -14.96 -18.21
CA GLU A 34 -14.97 -14.75 -19.26
C GLU A 34 -16.35 -14.39 -18.70
N LEU A 35 -16.73 -15.01 -17.57
CA LEU A 35 -18.02 -14.69 -16.91
C LEU A 35 -18.04 -13.25 -16.39
N GLU A 36 -16.87 -12.70 -16.09
CA GLU A 36 -16.71 -11.35 -15.57
C GLU A 36 -16.24 -10.35 -16.66
N GLY A 37 -16.31 -10.75 -17.93
CA GLY A 37 -16.02 -9.88 -19.09
C GLY A 37 -14.54 -9.68 -19.35
N PHE A 38 -13.68 -10.66 -19.00
CA PHE A 38 -12.25 -10.68 -19.31
C PHE A 38 -11.89 -11.83 -20.26
N SER A 39 -10.94 -11.59 -21.17
CA SER A 39 -10.37 -12.63 -22.01
C SER A 39 -9.30 -13.39 -21.26
N LYS A 40 -9.49 -14.71 -21.10
CA LYS A 40 -8.48 -15.61 -20.53
C LYS A 40 -7.19 -15.58 -21.33
N GLU A 41 -7.27 -15.61 -22.66
CA GLU A 41 -6.11 -15.55 -23.56
C GLU A 41 -5.27 -14.27 -23.31
N LYS A 42 -5.92 -13.12 -23.12
CA LYS A 42 -5.21 -11.87 -22.85
C LYS A 42 -4.63 -11.82 -21.44
N LEU A 43 -5.25 -12.49 -20.47
CA LEU A 43 -4.65 -12.66 -19.14
C LEU A 43 -3.42 -13.58 -19.18
N GLU A 44 -3.41 -14.60 -20.05
CA GLU A 44 -2.21 -15.42 -20.31
C GLU A 44 -1.07 -14.57 -20.92
N ILE A 45 -1.40 -13.65 -21.84
CA ILE A 45 -0.43 -12.66 -22.36
C ILE A 45 0.06 -11.73 -21.23
N LEU A 46 -0.83 -11.27 -20.36
CA LEU A 46 -0.44 -10.47 -19.19
C LEU A 46 0.57 -11.23 -18.33
N ASN A 47 0.29 -12.49 -18.01
CA ASN A 47 1.21 -13.32 -17.23
C ASN A 47 2.56 -13.45 -17.92
N ALA A 48 2.59 -13.86 -19.21
CA ALA A 48 3.83 -14.01 -19.97
C ALA A 48 4.68 -12.73 -19.96
N GLU A 49 4.04 -11.57 -20.12
CA GLU A 49 4.70 -10.27 -20.09
C GLU A 49 5.22 -9.90 -18.69
N MET A 50 4.47 -10.21 -17.63
CA MET A 50 4.93 -9.98 -16.25
C MET A 50 6.04 -10.95 -15.85
N HIS A 51 5.95 -12.23 -16.25
CA HIS A 51 6.98 -13.24 -16.02
C HIS A 51 8.30 -12.88 -16.75
N SER A 52 8.21 -12.26 -17.93
CA SER A 52 9.41 -11.86 -18.69
C SER A 52 10.34 -10.93 -17.90
N PHE A 53 9.83 -10.10 -16.98
CA PHE A 53 10.68 -9.28 -16.12
C PHE A 53 11.47 -10.11 -15.11
N VAL A 54 10.93 -11.25 -14.68
CA VAL A 54 11.62 -12.20 -13.80
C VAL A 54 12.64 -13.01 -14.61
N ASP A 55 12.23 -13.54 -15.74
CA ASP A 55 13.08 -14.36 -16.63
C ASP A 55 14.30 -13.58 -17.14
N ASN A 56 14.16 -12.27 -17.33
CA ASN A 56 15.24 -11.36 -17.71
C ASN A 56 16.11 -10.90 -16.53
N ASN A 57 15.82 -11.35 -15.29
CA ASN A 57 16.45 -10.89 -14.05
C ASN A 57 16.28 -9.38 -13.78
N ASP A 58 15.22 -8.76 -14.30
CA ASP A 58 14.89 -7.36 -13.98
C ASP A 58 14.33 -7.23 -12.55
N ILE A 59 13.60 -8.25 -12.08
CA ILE A 59 13.04 -8.39 -10.73
C ILE A 59 13.14 -9.86 -10.29
N SER A 60 13.10 -10.13 -8.98
CA SER A 60 13.19 -11.50 -8.43
C SER A 60 11.90 -12.29 -8.55
N ALA A 61 10.76 -11.61 -8.38
CA ALA A 61 9.45 -12.21 -8.34
C ALA A 61 8.35 -11.16 -8.53
N ILE A 62 7.16 -11.59 -8.92
CA ILE A 62 5.98 -10.75 -9.04
C ILE A 62 4.72 -11.52 -8.67
N GLN A 63 3.85 -10.86 -7.93
CA GLN A 63 2.46 -11.29 -7.71
C GLN A 63 1.50 -10.33 -8.41
N THR A 64 0.49 -10.84 -9.09
CA THR A 64 -0.56 -10.03 -9.73
C THR A 64 -1.93 -10.55 -9.35
N ALA A 65 -2.91 -9.66 -9.14
CA ALA A 65 -4.28 -10.05 -8.87
C ALA A 65 -5.29 -9.05 -9.44
N ILE A 66 -6.46 -9.56 -9.85
CA ILE A 66 -7.57 -8.77 -10.38
C ILE A 66 -8.87 -9.25 -9.76
N ILE A 67 -9.60 -8.30 -9.17
CA ILE A 67 -11.00 -8.48 -8.76
C ILE A 67 -11.89 -7.76 -9.76
N ARG A 68 -12.92 -8.45 -10.26
CA ARG A 68 -13.96 -7.87 -11.13
C ARG A 68 -15.33 -8.27 -10.58
N ASN A 69 -16.25 -7.31 -10.49
CA ASN A 69 -17.61 -7.55 -9.98
C ASN A 69 -17.67 -8.25 -8.61
N GLY A 70 -16.65 -8.00 -7.75
CA GLY A 70 -16.52 -8.66 -6.44
C GLY A 70 -15.95 -10.07 -6.47
N LYS A 71 -15.54 -10.59 -7.62
CA LYS A 71 -14.96 -11.91 -7.80
C LYS A 71 -13.46 -11.81 -8.11
N LEU A 72 -12.67 -12.71 -7.56
CA LEU A 72 -11.25 -12.88 -7.93
C LEU A 72 -11.19 -13.64 -9.26
N ILE A 73 -10.78 -12.96 -10.33
CA ILE A 73 -10.71 -13.52 -11.69
C ILE A 73 -9.30 -13.86 -12.12
N HIS A 74 -8.31 -13.36 -11.40
CA HIS A 74 -6.91 -13.57 -11.69
C HIS A 74 -6.09 -13.45 -10.41
N PHE A 75 -5.21 -14.41 -10.18
CA PHE A 75 -4.15 -14.36 -9.18
C PHE A 75 -2.99 -15.20 -9.71
N ASP A 76 -1.80 -14.60 -9.76
CA ASP A 76 -0.60 -15.24 -10.27
C ASP A 76 0.59 -14.87 -9.39
N SER A 77 1.45 -15.86 -9.08
CA SER A 77 2.71 -15.70 -8.34
C SER A 77 3.81 -16.32 -9.15
N TYR A 78 4.87 -15.57 -9.46
CA TYR A 78 5.96 -16.05 -10.29
C TYR A 78 7.32 -15.55 -9.81
N GLY A 79 8.34 -16.40 -9.86
CA GLY A 79 9.72 -16.11 -9.45
C GLY A 79 10.04 -16.55 -8.03
N ASN A 80 11.09 -15.98 -7.46
CA ASN A 80 11.60 -16.35 -6.14
C ASN A 80 11.43 -15.20 -5.14
N SER A 81 10.83 -15.47 -4.00
CA SER A 81 10.77 -14.55 -2.84
C SER A 81 12.18 -14.29 -2.28
N ASP A 82 13.06 -15.30 -2.37
CA ASP A 82 14.50 -15.18 -2.13
C ASP A 82 15.29 -15.97 -3.17
N ILE A 83 16.10 -15.27 -3.98
CA ILE A 83 16.91 -15.89 -5.06
C ILE A 83 18.00 -16.80 -4.46
N SER A 84 18.63 -16.39 -3.36
CA SER A 84 19.76 -17.10 -2.77
C SER A 84 19.35 -18.44 -2.14
N GLU A 85 18.14 -18.49 -1.58
CA GLU A 85 17.56 -19.69 -0.98
C GLU A 85 16.75 -20.50 -2.00
N LYS A 86 16.48 -19.93 -3.18
CA LYS A 86 15.61 -20.50 -4.22
C LYS A 86 14.19 -20.73 -3.73
N ASP A 87 13.75 -19.89 -2.79
CA ASP A 87 12.39 -19.94 -2.26
C ASP A 87 11.42 -19.39 -3.30
N ALA A 88 10.47 -20.20 -3.74
CA ALA A 88 9.43 -19.76 -4.65
C ALA A 88 8.54 -18.69 -3.99
N LEU A 89 7.99 -17.78 -4.81
CA LEU A 89 7.04 -16.80 -4.30
C LEU A 89 5.69 -17.47 -4.02
N GLU A 90 5.28 -17.47 -2.76
CA GLU A 90 4.01 -18.06 -2.31
C GLU A 90 2.89 -17.01 -2.23
N SER A 91 1.64 -17.47 -2.27
CA SER A 91 0.46 -16.59 -2.35
C SER A 91 0.28 -15.69 -1.12
N ASP A 92 0.81 -16.09 0.02
CA ASP A 92 0.72 -15.40 1.31
C ASP A 92 2.01 -14.71 1.74
N ASP A 93 2.96 -14.56 0.81
CA ASP A 93 4.20 -13.82 1.06
C ASP A 93 3.96 -12.36 1.39
N ILE A 94 4.83 -11.84 2.27
CA ILE A 94 4.72 -10.50 2.84
C ILE A 94 5.66 -9.54 2.14
N PHE A 95 5.10 -8.41 1.70
CA PHE A 95 5.81 -7.36 0.96
C PHE A 95 5.94 -6.08 1.79
N ARG A 96 7.04 -5.35 1.62
CA ARG A 96 7.15 -3.96 2.06
C ARG A 96 6.36 -3.11 1.09
N ILE A 97 5.18 -2.63 1.51
CA ILE A 97 4.29 -1.89 0.61
C ILE A 97 4.67 -0.43 0.42
N ALA A 98 5.67 0.04 1.15
CA ALA A 98 6.19 1.40 1.04
C ALA A 98 5.05 2.44 0.97
N SER A 99 5.03 3.31 -0.05
CA SER A 99 4.05 4.39 -0.14
C SER A 99 2.59 3.96 -0.30
N MET A 100 2.30 2.67 -0.49
CA MET A 100 0.93 2.18 -0.38
C MET A 100 0.39 2.21 1.07
N THR A 101 1.25 2.48 2.06
CA THR A 101 0.84 2.86 3.43
C THR A 101 -0.01 4.14 3.46
N LYS A 102 0.28 5.12 2.59
CA LYS A 102 -0.37 6.43 2.59
C LYS A 102 -1.90 6.39 2.40
N PRO A 103 -2.45 5.63 1.45
CA PRO A 103 -3.89 5.43 1.34
C PRO A 103 -4.54 4.95 2.64
N ILE A 104 -3.95 3.96 3.30
CA ILE A 104 -4.47 3.40 4.56
C ILE A 104 -4.51 4.47 5.66
N VAL A 105 -3.40 5.18 5.87
CA VAL A 105 -3.31 6.25 6.89
C VAL A 105 -4.22 7.42 6.55
N SER A 106 -4.38 7.75 5.26
CA SER A 106 -5.30 8.81 4.83
C SER A 106 -6.76 8.45 5.12
N VAL A 107 -7.18 7.20 4.84
CA VAL A 107 -8.51 6.69 5.19
C VAL A 107 -8.71 6.75 6.71
N ALA A 108 -7.73 6.28 7.49
CA ALA A 108 -7.77 6.31 8.95
C ALA A 108 -7.98 7.74 9.50
N LEU A 109 -7.25 8.72 8.98
CA LEU A 109 -7.45 10.13 9.38
C LEU A 109 -8.83 10.62 8.98
N MET A 110 -9.34 10.24 7.81
CA MET A 110 -10.69 10.64 7.35
C MET A 110 -11.82 9.98 8.13
N MET A 111 -11.60 8.84 8.78
CA MET A 111 -12.57 8.29 9.76
C MET A 111 -12.73 9.22 10.97
N LEU A 112 -11.65 9.82 11.45
CA LEU A 112 -11.71 10.84 12.51
C LEU A 112 -12.35 12.15 12.02
N TYR A 113 -12.25 12.47 10.73
CA TYR A 113 -13.02 13.56 10.12
C TYR A 113 -14.52 13.29 10.18
N GLU A 114 -14.97 12.07 9.89
CA GLU A 114 -16.37 11.65 10.01
C GLU A 114 -16.91 11.78 11.45
N GLU A 115 -16.05 11.53 12.43
CA GLU A 115 -16.35 11.68 13.86
C GLU A 115 -16.37 13.15 14.31
N GLY A 116 -16.09 14.10 13.40
CA GLY A 116 -16.08 15.52 13.71
C GLY A 116 -14.88 15.98 14.56
N LYS A 117 -13.83 15.16 14.68
CA LYS A 117 -12.64 15.48 15.47
C LYS A 117 -11.88 16.68 14.92
N PHE A 118 -11.99 16.94 13.61
CA PHE A 118 -11.38 18.09 12.94
C PHE A 118 -12.16 18.48 11.67
N LYS A 119 -11.79 19.65 11.13
CA LYS A 119 -12.23 20.10 9.79
C LYS A 119 -11.05 20.12 8.85
N LEU A 120 -11.23 19.79 7.57
CA LEU A 120 -10.15 19.79 6.56
C LEU A 120 -9.38 21.11 6.47
N ASN A 121 -10.06 22.22 6.68
CA ASN A 121 -9.47 23.57 6.68
C ASN A 121 -8.91 24.02 8.03
N ASP A 122 -8.99 23.20 9.08
CA ASP A 122 -8.36 23.53 10.35
C ASP A 122 -6.84 23.65 10.17
N PRO A 123 -6.21 24.65 10.77
CA PRO A 123 -4.74 24.74 10.75
C PRO A 123 -4.18 23.64 11.67
N VAL A 124 -3.11 22.98 11.19
CA VAL A 124 -2.48 21.86 11.91
C VAL A 124 -2.04 22.26 13.31
N TYR A 125 -1.61 23.53 13.51
CA TYR A 125 -1.17 24.02 14.82
C TYR A 125 -2.26 23.97 15.93
N LYS A 126 -3.51 23.81 15.55
CA LYS A 126 -4.62 23.62 16.51
C LYS A 126 -4.47 22.32 17.29
N TYR A 127 -3.84 21.33 16.69
CA TYR A 127 -3.64 19.97 17.20
C TYR A 127 -2.17 19.68 17.51
N ILE A 128 -1.25 20.24 16.73
CA ILE A 128 0.20 20.15 16.87
C ILE A 128 0.77 21.57 16.94
N PRO A 129 0.91 22.16 18.14
CA PRO A 129 1.23 23.57 18.33
C PRO A 129 2.52 24.03 17.64
N GLU A 130 3.47 23.14 17.44
CA GLU A 130 4.75 23.41 16.79
C GLU A 130 4.60 23.90 15.34
N PHE A 131 3.47 23.61 14.67
CA PHE A 131 3.15 24.11 13.34
C PHE A 131 2.79 25.60 13.29
N LYS A 132 2.69 26.30 14.43
CA LYS A 132 2.28 27.70 14.48
C LYS A 132 3.31 28.66 13.87
N ASN A 133 4.59 28.40 14.12
CA ASN A 133 5.68 29.34 13.80
C ASN A 133 6.59 28.82 12.68
N LEU A 134 6.03 28.17 11.66
CA LEU A 134 6.80 27.64 10.55
C LEU A 134 7.37 28.78 9.68
N THR A 135 8.50 28.47 9.04
CA THR A 135 9.13 29.35 8.06
C THR A 135 9.14 28.71 6.67
N VAL A 136 9.22 29.54 5.65
CA VAL A 136 9.35 29.13 4.26
C VAL A 136 10.65 29.68 3.67
N LYS A 137 11.35 28.88 2.88
CA LYS A 137 12.57 29.27 2.18
C LYS A 137 12.23 30.24 1.05
N LYS A 138 12.73 31.49 1.15
CA LYS A 138 12.61 32.52 0.08
C LYS A 138 13.98 33.01 -0.33
N ARG A 139 14.45 32.56 -1.51
CA ARG A 139 15.81 32.86 -2.00
C ARG A 139 16.86 32.45 -0.95
N LYS A 140 17.62 33.41 -0.39
CA LYS A 140 18.68 33.16 0.61
C LYS A 140 18.23 33.31 2.07
N LYS A 141 16.94 33.61 2.34
CA LYS A 141 16.44 33.91 3.70
C LYS A 141 15.19 33.02 3.99
N ASN A 142 15.04 32.61 5.24
CA ASN A 142 13.82 32.03 5.74
C ASN A 142 12.89 33.17 6.19
N LYS A 143 11.61 33.06 5.88
CA LYS A 143 10.58 34.01 6.31
C LYS A 143 9.43 33.27 6.96
N PRO A 144 8.70 33.84 7.90
CA PRO A 144 7.46 33.26 8.40
C PRO A 144 6.52 32.96 7.24
N VAL A 145 5.78 31.84 7.34
CA VAL A 145 4.75 31.50 6.36
C VAL A 145 3.64 32.55 6.38
N LYS A 146 3.05 32.82 5.23
CA LYS A 146 1.85 33.68 5.12
C LYS A 146 0.57 32.90 5.45
N ASN A 147 0.53 31.65 5.04
CA ASN A 147 -0.58 30.72 5.26
C ASN A 147 -0.14 29.62 6.22
N HIS A 148 -0.93 29.35 7.23
CA HIS A 148 -0.69 28.18 8.06
C HIS A 148 -0.98 26.90 7.27
N VAL A 149 -0.21 25.83 7.56
CA VAL A 149 -0.49 24.48 7.04
C VAL A 149 -1.85 24.03 7.55
N LYS A 150 -2.74 23.60 6.67
CA LYS A 150 -4.03 23.02 6.98
C LYS A 150 -3.97 21.49 6.87
N ILE A 151 -4.90 20.78 7.51
CA ILE A 151 -4.94 19.32 7.45
C ILE A 151 -5.11 18.84 5.99
N ILE A 152 -5.95 19.50 5.19
CA ILE A 152 -6.07 19.19 3.76
C ILE A 152 -4.74 19.31 3.00
N ASP A 153 -3.86 20.21 3.42
CA ASP A 153 -2.54 20.38 2.76
C ASP A 153 -1.60 19.21 3.02
N LEU A 154 -1.76 18.51 4.15
CA LEU A 154 -1.04 17.26 4.43
C LEU A 154 -1.56 16.14 3.55
N LEU A 155 -2.88 15.90 3.54
CA LEU A 155 -3.54 14.83 2.79
C LEU A 155 -3.31 14.91 1.27
N ARG A 156 -3.25 16.13 0.71
CA ARG A 156 -3.05 16.37 -0.72
C ARG A 156 -1.63 16.77 -1.10
N HIS A 157 -0.64 16.64 -0.20
CA HIS A 157 0.76 17.01 -0.44
C HIS A 157 1.00 18.46 -0.89
N SER A 158 0.32 19.43 -0.28
CA SER A 158 0.53 20.86 -0.55
C SER A 158 1.03 21.66 0.65
N ALA A 159 1.49 20.97 1.70
CA ALA A 159 1.99 21.60 2.93
C ALA A 159 3.34 22.31 2.79
N GLY A 160 4.09 22.05 1.73
CA GLY A 160 5.44 22.62 1.54
C GLY A 160 6.54 21.82 2.24
N LEU A 161 6.22 20.68 2.82
CA LEU A 161 7.16 19.79 3.47
C LEU A 161 8.14 19.16 2.48
N ASN A 162 9.30 18.76 2.95
CA ASN A 162 10.32 18.14 2.11
C ASN A 162 9.93 16.68 1.77
N PHE A 163 10.46 16.14 0.66
CA PHE A 163 10.33 14.71 0.32
C PHE A 163 11.29 13.86 1.16
N LYS A 164 12.48 14.39 1.34
CA LYS A 164 13.43 13.77 2.27
C LYS A 164 13.02 14.19 3.66
N GLY A 165 12.55 13.31 4.46
CA GLY A 165 12.45 13.50 5.90
C GLY A 165 13.79 14.05 6.45
N PRO A 166 14.09 13.93 7.69
CA PRO A 166 15.45 14.19 8.20
C PRO A 166 16.47 13.52 7.29
N ASP A 167 17.54 14.20 6.95
CA ASP A 167 18.49 13.87 5.87
C ASP A 167 19.11 12.46 5.94
N ASP A 168 18.92 11.74 7.04
CA ASP A 168 19.30 10.34 7.22
C ASP A 168 18.19 9.58 7.96
N TYR A 169 17.43 8.74 7.25
CA TYR A 169 16.37 7.90 7.82
C TYR A 169 16.86 7.05 9.01
N ARG A 170 18.10 6.56 8.95
CA ARG A 170 18.68 5.76 10.04
C ARG A 170 18.84 6.53 11.36
N LYS A 171 18.89 7.87 11.31
CA LYS A 171 18.95 8.71 12.51
C LYS A 171 17.60 8.95 13.16
N VAL A 172 16.53 8.54 12.52
CA VAL A 172 15.16 8.84 12.95
C VAL A 172 14.30 7.61 13.20
N ILE A 173 14.76 6.40 12.86
CA ILE A 173 14.02 5.16 13.08
C ILE A 173 13.72 4.90 14.57
N ASP A 174 14.55 5.46 15.46
CA ASP A 174 14.40 5.36 16.91
C ASP A 174 13.53 6.47 17.52
N LEU A 175 12.99 7.38 16.68
CA LEU A 175 12.08 8.43 17.12
C LEU A 175 10.64 7.95 17.10
N SER A 176 9.85 8.38 18.07
CA SER A 176 8.39 8.29 17.96
C SER A 176 7.85 9.17 16.82
N LEU A 177 6.60 8.94 16.37
CA LEU A 177 5.95 9.82 15.37
C LEU A 177 5.90 11.28 15.82
N GLU A 178 5.72 11.52 17.11
CA GLU A 178 5.75 12.87 17.70
C GLU A 178 7.11 13.53 17.51
N GLU A 179 8.19 12.85 17.96
CA GLU A 179 9.55 13.35 17.86
C GLU A 179 9.97 13.56 16.40
N TYR A 180 9.66 12.57 15.53
CA TYR A 180 9.89 12.66 14.11
C TYR A 180 9.17 13.85 13.48
N THR A 181 7.90 14.08 13.82
CA THR A 181 7.12 15.22 13.33
C THR A 181 7.76 16.54 13.76
N LYS A 182 8.14 16.68 15.04
CA LYS A 182 8.81 17.87 15.56
C LYS A 182 10.17 18.12 14.90
N GLU A 183 10.95 17.07 14.67
CA GLU A 183 12.23 17.17 13.96
C GLU A 183 12.05 17.60 12.50
N SER A 184 11.08 17.03 11.82
CA SER A 184 10.80 17.25 10.40
C SER A 184 10.45 18.70 10.07
N ILE A 185 9.83 19.43 10.98
CA ILE A 185 9.40 20.82 10.78
C ILE A 185 10.41 21.89 11.23
N LYS A 186 11.56 21.49 11.78
CA LYS A 186 12.66 22.42 12.09
C LYS A 186 13.24 23.05 10.82
N SER A 187 13.20 22.32 9.71
CA SER A 187 13.60 22.82 8.40
C SER A 187 12.52 23.72 7.79
N PRO A 188 12.89 24.81 7.09
CA PRO A 188 11.93 25.69 6.45
C PRO A 188 11.18 24.96 5.34
N LEU A 189 9.89 25.25 5.18
CA LEU A 189 9.07 24.76 4.09
C LEU A 189 9.65 25.19 2.73
N LYS A 190 9.47 24.36 1.70
CA LYS A 190 9.93 24.63 0.34
C LYS A 190 9.15 25.75 -0.36
N PHE A 191 7.86 25.87 -0.03
CA PHE A 191 6.94 26.86 -0.59
C PHE A 191 5.81 27.15 0.41
N GLU A 192 5.05 28.21 0.14
CA GLU A 192 3.90 28.59 0.96
C GLU A 192 2.84 27.49 0.96
N PRO A 193 2.33 27.04 2.12
CA PRO A 193 1.28 26.03 2.20
C PRO A 193 0.08 26.36 1.31
N GLY A 194 -0.47 25.33 0.67
CA GLY A 194 -1.63 25.41 -0.20
C GLY A 194 -1.35 26.01 -1.59
N THR A 195 -0.08 26.21 -1.99
CA THR A 195 0.24 26.84 -3.28
C THR A 195 0.80 25.90 -4.34
N THR A 196 1.40 24.81 -3.93
CA THR A 196 2.12 23.91 -4.85
C THR A 196 1.92 22.47 -4.40
N TRP A 197 1.68 21.56 -5.32
CA TRP A 197 1.73 20.13 -5.06
C TRP A 197 3.17 19.63 -5.05
N TRP A 198 3.56 18.93 -3.99
CA TRP A 198 4.89 18.36 -3.85
C TRP A 198 4.83 17.13 -2.96
N TYR A 199 5.06 15.97 -3.55
CA TYR A 199 5.09 14.70 -2.82
C TYR A 199 6.08 14.74 -1.65
N SER A 200 5.64 14.31 -0.47
CA SER A 200 6.41 14.46 0.76
C SER A 200 6.05 13.41 1.82
N TYR A 201 6.70 13.48 2.96
CA TYR A 201 6.38 12.71 4.16
C TYR A 201 5.17 13.27 4.95
N ALA A 202 4.34 14.08 4.36
CA ALA A 202 3.18 14.68 5.05
C ALA A 202 2.25 13.64 5.70
N THR A 203 2.21 12.42 5.19
CA THR A 203 1.37 11.35 5.74
C THR A 203 1.92 10.78 7.07
N ASP A 204 3.21 10.96 7.39
CA ASP A 204 3.72 10.69 8.74
C ASP A 204 3.07 11.64 9.76
N ILE A 205 2.91 12.92 9.37
CA ILE A 205 2.22 13.90 10.20
C ILE A 205 0.73 13.58 10.30
N CYS A 206 0.11 13.03 9.23
CA CYS A 206 -1.24 12.49 9.33
C CYS A 206 -1.31 11.35 10.35
N GLY A 207 -0.31 10.47 10.39
CA GLY A 207 -0.19 9.41 11.39
C GLY A 207 -0.11 9.97 12.82
N TYR A 208 0.72 11.00 13.03
CA TYR A 208 0.79 11.66 14.34
C TYR A 208 -0.52 12.40 14.68
N LEU A 209 -1.20 13.01 13.72
CA LEU A 209 -2.53 13.60 13.94
C LEU A 209 -3.55 12.53 14.37
N ILE A 210 -3.49 11.31 13.83
CA ILE A 210 -4.32 10.21 14.29
C ILE A 210 -4.05 9.92 15.78
N GLU A 211 -2.78 9.79 16.19
CA GLU A 211 -2.43 9.58 17.60
C GLU A 211 -2.95 10.72 18.51
N VAL A 212 -2.79 11.97 18.10
CA VAL A 212 -3.26 13.14 18.87
C VAL A 212 -4.78 13.18 18.99
N LEU A 213 -5.50 12.87 17.91
CA LEU A 213 -6.97 12.99 17.86
C LEU A 213 -7.68 11.79 18.48
N SER A 214 -7.12 10.58 18.37
CA SER A 214 -7.69 9.35 18.91
C SER A 214 -7.22 9.04 20.32
N GLN A 215 -6.05 9.56 20.74
CA GLN A 215 -5.33 9.20 21.96
C GLN A 215 -4.83 7.74 21.95
N GLU A 216 -4.66 7.16 20.77
CA GLU A 216 -4.14 5.81 20.56
C GLU A 216 -2.89 5.86 19.69
N LYS A 217 -1.99 4.88 19.83
CA LYS A 217 -0.86 4.72 18.90
C LYS A 217 -1.36 4.35 17.51
N LEU A 218 -0.63 4.78 16.46
CA LEU A 218 -1.05 4.60 15.08
C LEU A 218 -1.28 3.13 14.71
N ASP A 219 -0.41 2.23 15.14
CA ASP A 219 -0.54 0.79 14.90
C ASP A 219 -1.79 0.20 15.56
N ILE A 220 -2.08 0.59 16.80
CA ILE A 220 -3.27 0.17 17.54
C ILE A 220 -4.53 0.68 16.85
N PHE A 221 -4.56 1.97 16.46
CA PHE A 221 -5.68 2.57 15.74
C PHE A 221 -5.93 1.88 14.40
N LEU A 222 -4.89 1.69 13.58
CA LEU A 222 -5.04 1.01 12.29
C LEU A 222 -5.50 -0.43 12.46
N LYS A 223 -4.95 -1.15 13.43
CA LYS A 223 -5.35 -2.52 13.73
C LYS A 223 -6.82 -2.60 14.08
N SER A 224 -7.27 -1.84 15.09
CA SER A 224 -8.66 -1.92 15.59
C SER A 224 -9.70 -1.39 14.60
N ARG A 225 -9.35 -0.36 13.80
CA ARG A 225 -10.31 0.37 12.98
C ARG A 225 -10.30 -0.04 11.51
N ILE A 226 -9.20 -0.61 11.01
CA ILE A 226 -9.05 -1.00 9.60
C ILE A 226 -8.68 -2.47 9.48
N PHE A 227 -7.58 -2.93 10.10
CA PHE A 227 -7.06 -4.26 9.82
C PHE A 227 -7.98 -5.37 10.35
N ASP A 228 -8.36 -5.33 11.63
CA ASP A 228 -9.27 -6.35 12.21
C ASP A 228 -10.65 -6.35 11.52
N PRO A 229 -11.32 -5.20 11.27
CA PRO A 229 -12.58 -5.19 10.55
C PRO A 229 -12.51 -5.72 9.11
N LEU A 230 -11.37 -5.52 8.42
CA LEU A 230 -11.12 -6.00 7.06
C LEU A 230 -10.49 -7.40 7.03
N GLU A 231 -10.20 -8.01 8.19
CA GLU A 231 -9.52 -9.31 8.29
C GLU A 231 -8.13 -9.29 7.61
N MET A 232 -7.42 -8.15 7.73
CA MET A 232 -6.05 -7.94 7.23
C MET A 232 -5.03 -8.42 8.27
N ASN A 233 -4.89 -9.74 8.38
CA ASN A 233 -4.12 -10.36 9.46
C ASN A 233 -2.61 -10.37 9.23
N ASP A 234 -2.18 -9.98 8.04
CA ASP A 234 -0.79 -9.93 7.59
C ASP A 234 -0.35 -8.50 7.22
N THR A 235 -1.01 -7.50 7.83
CA THR A 235 -0.67 -6.08 7.64
C THR A 235 -0.27 -5.45 8.97
N PHE A 236 0.97 -4.94 9.05
CA PHE A 236 1.54 -4.42 10.31
C PHE A 236 2.77 -3.54 10.04
N PHE A 237 3.20 -2.77 11.05
CA PHE A 237 4.49 -2.06 11.05
C PHE A 237 5.64 -2.94 11.53
N GLU A 238 5.39 -3.83 12.49
CA GLU A 238 6.36 -4.74 13.07
C GLU A 238 6.06 -6.18 12.65
N LEU A 239 7.05 -6.85 12.05
CA LEU A 239 6.89 -8.21 11.54
C LEU A 239 6.92 -9.23 12.69
N PRO A 240 5.83 -9.98 12.92
CA PRO A 240 5.86 -11.03 13.91
C PRO A 240 6.91 -12.11 13.57
N ASN A 241 7.70 -12.54 14.55
CA ASN A 241 8.74 -13.55 14.35
C ASN A 241 8.22 -14.85 13.71
N SER A 242 6.98 -15.23 14.00
CA SER A 242 6.30 -16.40 13.40
C SER A 242 6.01 -16.27 11.91
N LYS A 243 6.15 -15.06 11.34
CA LYS A 243 5.89 -14.75 9.92
C LYS A 243 7.16 -14.32 9.16
N LEU A 244 8.31 -14.39 9.82
CA LEU A 244 9.58 -13.89 9.27
C LEU A 244 9.98 -14.62 7.99
N ASP A 245 9.72 -15.93 7.90
CA ASP A 245 10.04 -16.73 6.72
C ASP A 245 9.19 -16.40 5.49
N ARG A 246 8.07 -15.69 5.67
CA ARG A 246 7.21 -15.20 4.58
C ARG A 246 7.60 -13.82 4.05
N LEU A 247 8.65 -13.19 4.61
CA LEU A 247 9.09 -11.88 4.17
C LEU A 247 9.91 -11.99 2.88
N THR A 248 9.39 -11.46 1.79
CA THR A 248 10.10 -11.36 0.51
C THR A 248 11.40 -10.56 0.63
N THR A 249 12.44 -10.97 -0.06
CA THR A 249 13.71 -10.22 -0.12
C THR A 249 13.57 -9.02 -1.04
N LEU A 250 14.00 -7.84 -0.55
CA LEU A 250 14.08 -6.61 -1.34
C LEU A 250 15.42 -6.55 -2.06
N TYR A 251 15.38 -6.34 -3.37
CA TYR A 251 16.55 -6.29 -4.23
C TYR A 251 16.85 -4.88 -4.76
N VAL A 252 18.13 -4.62 -4.97
CA VAL A 252 18.65 -3.49 -5.74
C VAL A 252 19.45 -4.04 -6.91
N VAL A 253 19.54 -3.28 -8.00
CA VAL A 253 20.41 -3.60 -9.13
C VAL A 253 21.76 -2.94 -8.91
N ASP A 254 22.83 -3.72 -8.92
CA ASP A 254 24.20 -3.23 -8.76
C ASP A 254 24.77 -2.63 -10.05
N GLU A 255 26.04 -2.24 -10.03
CA GLU A 255 26.76 -1.69 -11.18
C GLU A 255 26.97 -2.70 -12.33
N ASN A 256 26.95 -4.00 -12.03
CA ASN A 256 27.03 -5.09 -12.99
C ASN A 256 25.67 -5.49 -13.58
N LYS A 257 24.60 -4.82 -13.15
CA LYS A 257 23.18 -5.13 -13.47
C LYS A 257 22.66 -6.42 -12.86
N GLU A 258 23.26 -6.88 -11.76
CA GLU A 258 22.81 -8.05 -11.02
C GLU A 258 21.88 -7.65 -9.88
N LEU A 259 20.90 -8.51 -9.57
CA LEU A 259 20.01 -8.34 -8.43
C LEU A 259 20.75 -8.73 -7.14
N VAL A 260 20.97 -7.75 -6.28
CA VAL A 260 21.64 -7.92 -4.99
C VAL A 260 20.65 -7.70 -3.85
N SER A 261 20.63 -8.62 -2.89
CA SER A 261 19.79 -8.52 -1.68
C SER A 261 20.15 -7.26 -0.87
N PHE A 262 19.15 -6.41 -0.63
CA PHE A 262 19.29 -5.18 0.15
C PHE A 262 18.70 -5.35 1.57
N ASP A 263 17.53 -5.97 1.68
CA ASP A 263 16.81 -6.20 2.93
C ASP A 263 16.06 -7.53 2.83
N ASN A 264 16.35 -8.45 3.75
CA ASN A 264 15.79 -9.80 3.79
C ASN A 264 15.48 -10.21 5.24
N LYS A 265 14.97 -11.41 5.45
CA LYS A 265 14.59 -11.94 6.77
C LYS A 265 15.71 -11.90 7.84
N THR A 266 16.98 -11.84 7.43
CA THR A 266 18.09 -11.83 8.39
C THR A 266 18.49 -10.43 8.88
N ASN A 267 18.33 -9.40 8.03
CA ASN A 267 18.77 -8.03 8.30
C ASN A 267 17.67 -6.98 8.29
N THR A 268 16.41 -7.39 8.14
CA THR A 268 15.28 -6.45 8.08
C THR A 268 15.11 -5.67 9.39
N PRO A 269 14.87 -4.36 9.34
CA PRO A 269 14.55 -3.57 10.53
C PRO A 269 13.15 -3.84 11.08
N PHE A 270 12.30 -4.54 10.33
CA PHE A 270 10.91 -4.81 10.72
C PHE A 270 10.74 -5.96 11.71
N LYS A 271 11.79 -6.79 11.95
CA LYS A 271 11.77 -7.90 12.91
C LYS A 271 12.00 -7.47 14.36
N ASP A 272 12.59 -6.28 14.53
CA ASP A 272 12.85 -5.69 15.85
C ASP A 272 11.69 -4.75 16.21
N LYS A 273 11.65 -4.26 17.43
CA LYS A 273 10.65 -3.31 17.85
C LYS A 273 10.70 -2.04 16.98
N VAL A 274 9.66 -1.82 16.20
CA VAL A 274 9.52 -0.64 15.35
C VAL A 274 9.03 0.54 16.19
N ILE A 275 9.88 1.56 16.37
CA ILE A 275 9.56 2.77 17.14
C ILE A 275 8.88 3.80 16.24
N LEU A 276 9.46 4.07 15.07
CA LEU A 276 8.87 4.98 14.09
C LEU A 276 7.79 4.28 13.27
N LEU A 277 6.54 4.48 13.64
CA LEU A 277 5.37 4.01 12.89
C LEU A 277 5.18 4.88 11.63
N ASN A 278 6.07 4.70 10.65
CA ASN A 278 6.15 5.54 9.45
C ASN A 278 4.85 5.49 8.62
N GLY A 279 3.99 6.47 8.80
CA GLY A 279 2.69 6.58 8.09
C GLY A 279 2.82 6.84 6.58
N SER A 280 4.02 7.19 6.12
CA SER A 280 4.31 7.42 4.70
C SER A 280 4.81 6.17 3.97
N GLY A 281 5.18 5.08 4.70
CA GLY A 281 5.77 3.94 4.00
C GLY A 281 6.18 2.75 4.86
N GLY A 282 5.77 2.69 6.11
CA GLY A 282 6.28 1.70 7.07
C GLY A 282 5.50 0.39 7.15
N LEU A 283 4.40 0.22 6.43
CA LEU A 283 3.62 -1.01 6.50
C LEU A 283 4.22 -2.14 5.64
N LEU A 284 4.09 -3.33 6.19
CA LEU A 284 4.17 -4.60 5.49
C LEU A 284 2.75 -5.11 5.22
N SER A 285 2.54 -5.85 4.14
CA SER A 285 1.24 -6.45 3.80
C SER A 285 1.39 -7.59 2.80
N THR A 286 0.36 -8.39 2.65
CA THR A 286 0.22 -9.38 1.56
C THR A 286 -0.66 -8.81 0.44
N THR A 287 -0.64 -9.47 -0.71
CA THR A 287 -1.54 -9.14 -1.83
C THR A 287 -3.00 -9.31 -1.41
N ASP A 288 -3.34 -10.39 -0.70
CA ASP A 288 -4.72 -10.67 -0.24
C ASP A 288 -5.24 -9.59 0.71
N ASP A 289 -4.46 -9.21 1.72
CA ASP A 289 -4.85 -8.16 2.66
C ASP A 289 -5.06 -6.81 1.96
N TYR A 290 -4.16 -6.45 1.03
CA TYR A 290 -4.30 -5.19 0.31
C TYR A 290 -5.47 -5.23 -0.71
N LEU A 291 -5.84 -6.41 -1.23
CA LEU A 291 -7.07 -6.60 -2.02
C LEU A 291 -8.32 -6.33 -1.17
N LYS A 292 -8.37 -6.80 0.09
CA LYS A 292 -9.49 -6.52 1.01
C LYS A 292 -9.67 -5.02 1.24
N PHE A 293 -8.56 -4.30 1.50
CA PHE A 293 -8.58 -2.84 1.62
C PHE A 293 -9.05 -2.17 0.33
N SER A 294 -8.52 -2.57 -0.81
CA SER A 294 -8.88 -2.00 -2.11
C SER A 294 -10.32 -2.31 -2.51
N PHE A 295 -10.82 -3.50 -2.19
CA PHE A 295 -12.21 -3.88 -2.41
C PHE A 295 -13.17 -3.08 -1.52
N MET A 296 -12.83 -2.85 -0.26
CA MET A 296 -13.58 -1.95 0.62
C MET A 296 -13.71 -0.56 -0.02
N LEU A 297 -12.62 -0.03 -0.60
CA LEU A 297 -12.66 1.26 -1.31
C LEU A 297 -13.56 1.23 -2.55
N LEU A 298 -13.53 0.14 -3.34
CA LEU A 298 -14.40 -0.08 -4.49
C LEU A 298 -15.87 -0.13 -4.07
N ASN A 299 -16.15 -0.80 -2.97
CA ASN A 299 -17.50 -1.02 -2.43
C ASN A 299 -17.96 0.13 -1.51
N ASN A 300 -17.56 1.37 -1.83
CA ASN A 300 -17.99 2.58 -1.13
C ASN A 300 -17.77 2.55 0.39
N GLY A 301 -16.69 1.93 0.82
CA GLY A 301 -16.31 1.84 2.23
C GLY A 301 -16.92 0.68 3.00
N LEU A 302 -17.68 -0.18 2.34
CA LEU A 302 -18.32 -1.35 2.93
C LEU A 302 -17.45 -2.60 2.67
N TYR A 303 -17.19 -3.37 3.71
CA TYR A 303 -16.59 -4.71 3.62
C TYR A 303 -17.45 -5.72 4.36
N LYS A 304 -17.96 -6.73 3.63
CA LYS A 304 -19.01 -7.60 4.16
C LYS A 304 -20.19 -6.73 4.66
N GLU A 305 -20.55 -6.83 5.92
CA GLU A 305 -21.63 -6.03 6.53
C GLU A 305 -21.11 -4.82 7.35
N LYS A 306 -19.79 -4.57 7.32
CA LYS A 306 -19.15 -3.52 8.13
C LYS A 306 -18.87 -2.27 7.29
N GLN A 307 -19.42 -1.13 7.68
CA GLN A 307 -19.05 0.18 7.13
C GLN A 307 -17.76 0.66 7.80
N ILE A 308 -16.66 0.69 7.06
CA ILE A 308 -15.33 1.12 7.53
C ILE A 308 -15.19 2.63 7.45
N VAL A 309 -15.60 3.20 6.31
CA VAL A 309 -15.61 4.64 6.04
C VAL A 309 -16.84 4.96 5.19
N LYS A 310 -17.49 6.09 5.42
CA LYS A 310 -18.72 6.46 4.68
C LYS A 310 -18.41 6.72 3.20
N LYS A 311 -19.41 6.41 2.36
CA LYS A 311 -19.35 6.68 0.92
C LYS A 311 -19.04 8.15 0.62
N GLU A 312 -19.70 9.07 1.31
CA GLU A 312 -19.53 10.53 1.13
C GLU A 312 -18.09 10.97 1.43
N THR A 313 -17.46 10.36 2.43
CA THR A 313 -16.07 10.62 2.77
C THR A 313 -15.12 10.07 1.70
N LEU A 314 -15.38 8.87 1.19
CA LEU A 314 -14.59 8.33 0.08
C LEU A 314 -14.79 9.16 -1.20
N ASP A 315 -16.00 9.61 -1.48
CA ASP A 315 -16.27 10.47 -2.63
C ASP A 315 -15.47 11.77 -2.53
N LEU A 316 -15.48 12.39 -1.35
CA LEU A 316 -14.64 13.57 -1.05
C LEU A 316 -13.15 13.25 -1.23
N MET A 317 -12.67 12.10 -0.76
CA MET A 317 -11.27 11.70 -0.92
C MET A 317 -10.84 11.50 -2.38
N LYS A 318 -11.76 11.07 -3.24
CA LYS A 318 -11.52 10.80 -4.68
C LYS A 318 -11.66 12.06 -5.55
N GLU A 319 -12.13 13.18 -5.03
CA GLU A 319 -12.15 14.45 -5.76
C GLU A 319 -10.72 14.94 -6.06
N ASP A 320 -10.54 15.66 -7.17
CA ASP A 320 -9.25 16.29 -7.48
C ASP A 320 -9.03 17.56 -6.64
N HIS A 321 -8.37 17.40 -5.51
CA HIS A 321 -7.98 18.49 -4.61
C HIS A 321 -6.70 19.23 -5.05
N SER A 322 -6.13 18.86 -6.19
CA SER A 322 -4.93 19.48 -6.74
C SER A 322 -5.22 20.64 -7.67
N LEU A 323 -6.49 20.92 -7.97
CA LEU A 323 -6.90 22.06 -8.82
C LEU A 323 -6.42 23.39 -8.24
N GLY A 324 -5.84 24.24 -9.11
CA GLY A 324 -5.30 25.54 -8.72
C GLY A 324 -3.93 25.52 -8.07
N LEU A 325 -3.39 24.34 -7.74
CA LEU A 325 -2.02 24.21 -7.23
C LEU A 325 -1.01 24.29 -8.37
N LYS A 326 0.14 24.89 -8.10
CA LYS A 326 1.28 24.85 -9.03
C LYS A 326 1.93 23.48 -8.96
N TYR A 327 2.16 22.89 -10.13
CA TYR A 327 2.90 21.62 -10.22
C TYR A 327 4.35 21.91 -10.59
N LYS A 328 5.30 21.31 -9.87
CA LYS A 328 6.63 21.09 -10.47
C LYS A 328 6.59 19.77 -11.22
N LYS A 329 6.57 19.91 -12.53
CA LYS A 329 7.01 19.01 -13.63
C LYS A 329 6.69 17.49 -13.60
N LEU A 330 6.09 16.91 -12.59
CA LEU A 330 6.18 15.46 -12.48
C LEU A 330 4.89 14.69 -12.45
N ALA A 331 3.79 15.21 -11.92
CA ALA A 331 2.97 14.13 -11.51
C ALA A 331 1.83 13.81 -12.44
N PHE A 332 1.03 14.74 -12.82
CA PHE A 332 -0.29 14.27 -13.21
C PHE A 332 -0.72 14.67 -14.63
N GLY A 333 -0.03 15.61 -15.26
CA GLY A 333 -0.50 16.14 -16.53
C GLY A 333 -1.95 16.66 -16.42
N LYS A 334 -2.62 16.85 -17.56
CA LYS A 334 -4.04 17.30 -17.57
C LYS A 334 -5.02 16.18 -17.18
N LYS A 335 -4.62 14.92 -17.37
CA LYS A 335 -5.50 13.74 -17.30
C LYS A 335 -5.62 13.12 -15.92
N LYS A 336 -4.75 13.49 -14.98
CA LYS A 336 -4.75 12.99 -13.61
C LYS A 336 -4.75 14.15 -12.63
N GLY A 337 -5.12 13.87 -11.40
CA GLY A 337 -5.08 14.78 -10.25
C GLY A 337 -4.70 14.04 -8.99
N PHE A 338 -4.85 14.70 -7.85
CA PHE A 338 -4.60 14.10 -6.56
C PHE A 338 -5.74 14.44 -5.58
N GLY A 339 -6.30 13.41 -5.00
CA GLY A 339 -7.32 13.50 -3.98
C GLY A 339 -6.73 13.65 -2.58
N LEU A 340 -7.39 13.08 -1.58
CA LEU A 340 -6.90 13.01 -0.21
C LEU A 340 -6.30 11.61 0.02
N GLY A 341 -5.03 11.45 -0.37
CA GLY A 341 -4.27 10.20 -0.23
C GLY A 341 -4.17 9.33 -1.49
N PHE A 342 -4.82 9.71 -2.61
CA PHE A 342 -4.82 8.95 -3.88
C PHE A 342 -4.49 9.83 -5.07
N GLU A 343 -3.82 9.25 -6.08
CA GLU A 343 -3.88 9.75 -7.45
C GLU A 343 -5.27 9.45 -8.02
N VAL A 344 -5.85 10.36 -8.79
CA VAL A 344 -7.17 10.19 -9.42
C VAL A 344 -7.10 10.47 -10.92
N VAL A 345 -7.82 9.69 -11.73
CA VAL A 345 -7.97 9.88 -13.18
C VAL A 345 -9.17 10.79 -13.45
N LYS A 346 -8.97 11.85 -14.24
CA LYS A 346 -9.97 12.91 -14.47
C LYS A 346 -10.78 12.76 -15.74
N GLU A 347 -10.30 11.99 -16.71
CA GLU A 347 -10.88 11.87 -18.04
C GLU A 347 -10.93 10.40 -18.48
N ASP A 348 -12.00 10.02 -19.17
CA ASP A 348 -12.11 8.71 -19.82
C ASP A 348 -11.16 8.57 -21.01
N GLY A 349 -10.98 7.34 -21.49
CA GLY A 349 -10.20 7.01 -22.69
C GLY A 349 -8.70 7.29 -22.56
N THR A 350 -8.20 7.35 -21.36
CA THR A 350 -6.78 7.52 -21.10
C THR A 350 -6.10 6.17 -20.87
N LYS A 351 -4.82 6.09 -21.13
CA LYS A 351 -4.01 4.92 -20.76
C LYS A 351 -3.89 4.73 -19.23
N PHE A 352 -4.55 5.56 -18.43
CA PHE A 352 -4.47 5.53 -16.97
C PHE A 352 -5.70 4.88 -16.32
N GLY A 353 -6.70 4.51 -17.10
CA GLY A 353 -7.97 3.96 -16.65
C GLY A 353 -9.17 4.82 -17.00
N SER A 354 -10.33 4.46 -16.49
CA SER A 354 -11.57 5.20 -16.62
C SER A 354 -11.54 6.47 -15.76
N LYS A 355 -12.36 7.46 -16.08
CA LYS A 355 -12.58 8.61 -15.20
C LYS A 355 -13.04 8.12 -13.81
N GLY A 356 -12.41 8.62 -12.78
CA GLY A 356 -12.69 8.21 -11.40
C GLY A 356 -11.83 7.04 -10.89
N THR A 357 -11.01 6.41 -11.75
CA THR A 357 -10.01 5.45 -11.29
C THR A 357 -9.05 6.13 -10.32
N PHE A 358 -8.74 5.49 -9.21
CA PHE A 358 -7.82 6.01 -8.19
C PHE A 358 -6.92 4.91 -7.62
N GLY A 359 -5.86 5.29 -6.92
CA GLY A 359 -4.92 4.37 -6.31
C GLY A 359 -3.56 5.00 -6.09
N TRP A 360 -2.57 4.20 -5.80
CA TRP A 360 -1.19 4.63 -5.58
C TRP A 360 -0.19 3.50 -5.87
N GLY A 361 1.08 3.77 -5.64
CA GLY A 361 2.14 2.76 -5.73
C GLY A 361 3.22 2.96 -4.67
N GLY A 362 4.01 1.92 -4.43
CA GLY A 362 5.15 1.90 -3.53
C GLY A 362 6.48 1.90 -4.28
N MET A 363 7.51 2.47 -3.66
CA MET A 363 8.83 2.62 -4.29
C MET A 363 9.55 1.28 -4.53
N PHE A 364 9.12 0.22 -3.86
CA PHE A 364 9.71 -1.12 -3.98
C PHE A 364 8.97 -2.00 -5.01
N GLY A 365 8.16 -1.37 -5.87
CA GLY A 365 7.45 -2.09 -6.92
C GLY A 365 6.12 -2.69 -6.45
N THR A 366 5.39 -1.96 -5.65
CA THR A 366 4.00 -2.31 -5.32
C THR A 366 3.06 -1.29 -5.95
N TYR A 367 1.86 -1.73 -6.36
CA TYR A 367 0.94 -0.89 -7.11
C TYR A 367 -0.48 -1.42 -7.05
N PHE A 368 -1.45 -0.54 -6.84
CA PHE A 368 -2.86 -0.88 -6.92
C PHE A 368 -3.68 0.20 -7.59
N ARG A 369 -4.80 -0.21 -8.19
CA ARG A 369 -5.84 0.68 -8.71
C ARG A 369 -7.22 0.14 -8.38
N VAL A 370 -8.12 1.07 -8.15
CA VAL A 370 -9.55 0.86 -8.00
C VAL A 370 -10.23 1.61 -9.14
N ASP A 371 -10.97 0.92 -9.98
CA ASP A 371 -11.75 1.50 -11.07
C ASP A 371 -13.25 1.28 -10.84
N PRO A 372 -13.96 2.28 -10.28
CA PRO A 372 -15.39 2.15 -9.99
C PRO A 372 -16.26 1.98 -11.24
N LYS A 373 -15.83 2.53 -12.39
CA LYS A 373 -16.60 2.41 -13.65
C LYS A 373 -16.56 0.99 -14.18
N GLU A 374 -15.40 0.34 -14.08
CA GLU A 374 -15.22 -1.03 -14.49
C GLU A 374 -15.56 -2.02 -13.37
N ASN A 375 -15.96 -1.55 -12.18
CA ASN A 375 -16.17 -2.37 -10.98
C ASN A 375 -15.00 -3.33 -10.72
N MET A 376 -13.79 -2.78 -10.68
CA MET A 376 -12.54 -3.53 -10.74
C MET A 376 -11.50 -3.01 -9.76
N VAL A 377 -10.75 -3.95 -9.17
CA VAL A 377 -9.49 -3.70 -8.47
C VAL A 377 -8.41 -4.52 -9.16
N PHE A 378 -7.23 -3.95 -9.33
CA PHE A 378 -6.06 -4.69 -9.75
C PHE A 378 -4.81 -4.23 -9.02
N ILE A 379 -3.94 -5.18 -8.72
CA ILE A 379 -2.75 -5.01 -7.91
C ILE A 379 -1.61 -5.84 -8.46
N TYR A 380 -0.38 -5.34 -8.35
CA TYR A 380 0.80 -6.18 -8.37
C TYR A 380 1.74 -5.84 -7.21
N MET A 381 2.48 -6.84 -6.75
CA MET A 381 3.49 -6.75 -5.72
C MET A 381 4.80 -7.36 -6.22
N THR A 382 5.89 -6.63 -6.09
CA THR A 382 7.27 -7.11 -6.23
C THR A 382 8.16 -6.38 -5.23
N GLN A 383 9.44 -6.74 -5.13
CA GLN A 383 10.38 -6.13 -4.18
C GLN A 383 11.68 -5.74 -4.90
N SER A 384 11.62 -4.65 -5.68
CA SER A 384 12.77 -4.08 -6.37
C SER A 384 12.67 -2.56 -6.48
N PHE A 385 13.79 -1.85 -6.31
CA PHE A 385 13.85 -0.39 -6.53
C PHE A 385 13.75 0.00 -8.01
N GLU A 386 14.04 -0.89 -8.95
CA GLU A 386 14.17 -0.56 -10.37
C GLU A 386 12.86 -0.55 -11.15
N THR A 387 11.75 -0.95 -10.55
CA THR A 387 10.45 -1.11 -11.22
C THR A 387 9.94 0.16 -11.93
N TYR A 388 10.33 1.34 -11.43
CA TYR A 388 10.00 2.61 -12.09
C TYR A 388 10.70 2.75 -13.44
N LYS A 389 11.97 2.36 -13.55
CA LYS A 389 12.75 2.39 -14.81
C LYS A 389 12.16 1.41 -15.82
N LEU A 390 11.67 0.27 -15.36
CA LEU A 390 11.03 -0.77 -16.17
C LEU A 390 9.65 -0.37 -16.69
N LYS A 391 9.06 0.71 -16.16
CA LYS A 391 7.67 1.13 -16.42
C LYS A 391 6.65 0.01 -16.15
N LEU A 392 6.93 -0.83 -15.18
CA LEU A 392 6.15 -2.02 -14.85
C LEU A 392 4.67 -1.68 -14.61
N ALA A 393 4.39 -0.62 -13.83
CA ALA A 393 3.03 -0.17 -13.57
C ALA A 393 2.26 0.26 -14.83
N ASP A 394 2.94 0.89 -15.79
CA ASP A 394 2.30 1.33 -17.04
C ASP A 394 1.97 0.12 -17.92
N LYS A 395 2.88 -0.88 -17.98
CA LYS A 395 2.69 -2.09 -18.77
C LYS A 395 1.58 -2.98 -18.17
N PHE A 396 1.67 -3.28 -16.87
CA PHE A 396 0.64 -4.06 -16.18
C PHE A 396 -0.75 -3.46 -16.37
N ARG A 397 -0.90 -2.16 -16.09
CA ARG A 397 -2.16 -1.47 -16.26
C ARG A 397 -2.70 -1.55 -17.69
N ALA A 398 -1.87 -1.35 -18.70
CA ALA A 398 -2.28 -1.44 -20.10
C ALA A 398 -2.85 -2.84 -20.41
N LEU A 399 -2.13 -3.89 -20.03
CA LEU A 399 -2.54 -5.28 -20.25
C LEU A 399 -3.83 -5.64 -19.51
N VAL A 400 -4.04 -5.13 -18.27
CA VAL A 400 -5.30 -5.32 -17.55
C VAL A 400 -6.48 -4.75 -18.35
N TYR A 401 -6.39 -3.50 -18.84
CA TYR A 401 -7.49 -2.90 -19.63
C TYR A 401 -7.65 -3.54 -21.02
N GLU A 402 -6.59 -4.01 -21.63
CA GLU A 402 -6.65 -4.75 -22.91
C GLU A 402 -7.32 -6.12 -22.74
N SER A 403 -7.30 -6.68 -21.53
CA SER A 403 -7.96 -7.97 -21.24
C SER A 403 -9.47 -7.87 -21.09
N ILE A 404 -10.03 -6.67 -20.97
CA ILE A 404 -11.49 -6.48 -20.92
C ILE A 404 -12.11 -6.79 -22.28
N ILE A 405 -13.14 -7.65 -22.30
CA ILE A 405 -13.95 -7.95 -23.48
C ILE A 405 -14.91 -6.79 -23.68
N LYS A 406 -14.89 -6.20 -24.89
CA LYS A 406 -15.75 -5.07 -25.26
C LYS A 406 -17.08 -5.56 -25.81
#